data_325aae71d7b6d3d7b40a0621da0199eb
#
_entry.id   325aae71d7b6d3d7b40a0621da0199eb
#
_cell.length_a   1.000
_cell.length_b   1.000
_cell.length_c   1.000
_cell.angle_alpha   90.00
_cell.angle_beta   90.00
_cell.angle_gamma   90.00
#
_symmetry.space_group_name_H-M   'P 1'
#
loop_
_entity.id
_entity.type
_entity.pdbx_description
1 polymer ?
#
loop_
_entity_poly.entity_id
_entity_poly.type
_entity_poly.pdbx_seq_one_letter_code
_entity_poly.pdbx_strand_id
1 'polypeptide(L)'
;MRVTLREIAKVADLSVSTASRALNGHPAISFDTSNLVQDVAAKLHYKGVKSHKRMNRANPLFGRNIAVLTLGMHRTLSALPAVASAIHGVEDALTHAGASVQLAHVPDLQQIPLGLPLDRLDGVMLVGAMQGTLVADSRGPILAELKKLPTVWILGRPAGCWGDAVVANDYAVGGMAAEYLARKGHKLLAFVNPKPDHLFFMRREDGFLSAARRLGVEALSYCESPPEGWSLPLKPPLAVETVQTLVDRVLASTPRPTAIFAAADSIAAQVYRALSVRGLQVGRDMSVISANNDQALITALHPHLTTLDVHAHEAGRQAVRHMGMRLMSSSGKSTSDVELMVEPTLVEGESVEDLRTNASAK
;
A
#
# COMPACT_ATOMS: atom_id res chain seq x y z
N MET A 1 31.59 5.43 33.66
CA MET A 1 32.03 6.48 32.69
C MET A 1 30.79 7.17 32.11
N ARG A 2 30.79 8.48 31.92
CA ARG A 2 29.64 9.19 31.38
C ARG A 2 29.83 9.25 29.85
N VAL A 3 28.94 8.60 29.10
CA VAL A 3 28.96 8.59 27.61
C VAL A 3 28.88 10.03 27.08
N THR A 4 29.69 10.33 26.09
CA THR A 4 29.82 11.67 25.47
C THR A 4 29.20 11.67 24.08
N LEU A 5 28.87 12.87 23.57
CA LEU A 5 28.39 13.06 22.19
C LEU A 5 29.43 12.59 21.14
N ARG A 6 30.73 12.66 21.48
CA ARG A 6 31.81 12.17 20.60
C ARG A 6 31.78 10.64 20.44
N GLU A 7 31.44 9.92 21.49
CA GLU A 7 31.30 8.45 21.42
C GLU A 7 30.10 8.04 20.59
N ILE A 8 28.98 8.74 20.70
CA ILE A 8 27.82 8.52 19.84
C ILE A 8 28.17 8.77 18.37
N ALA A 9 28.80 9.90 18.07
CA ALA A 9 29.23 10.26 16.73
C ALA A 9 30.17 9.20 16.12
N LYS A 10 31.12 8.69 16.93
CA LYS A 10 32.06 7.64 16.53
C LYS A 10 31.36 6.31 16.23
N VAL A 11 30.40 5.90 17.07
CA VAL A 11 29.65 4.64 16.86
C VAL A 11 28.67 4.73 15.69
N ALA A 12 28.10 5.91 15.44
CA ALA A 12 27.20 6.16 14.33
C ALA A 12 27.93 6.46 13.01
N ASP A 13 29.27 6.51 13.01
CA ASP A 13 30.13 6.91 11.88
C ASP A 13 29.74 8.28 11.29
N LEU A 14 29.52 9.25 12.17
CA LEU A 14 29.09 10.61 11.82
C LEU A 14 29.98 11.67 12.47
N SER A 15 29.94 12.89 11.92
CA SER A 15 30.56 14.03 12.59
C SER A 15 29.84 14.35 13.91
N VAL A 16 30.57 14.88 14.91
CA VAL A 16 29.97 15.33 16.18
C VAL A 16 28.88 16.37 15.93
N SER A 17 29.06 17.23 14.94
CA SER A 17 28.07 18.23 14.53
C SER A 17 26.82 17.58 13.98
N THR A 18 26.94 16.55 13.13
CA THR A 18 25.83 15.79 12.59
C THR A 18 25.08 15.03 13.69
N ALA A 19 25.81 14.34 14.56
CA ALA A 19 25.21 13.63 15.70
C ALA A 19 24.48 14.59 16.66
N SER A 20 25.06 15.78 16.91
CA SER A 20 24.41 16.82 17.71
C SER A 20 23.13 17.35 17.05
N ARG A 21 23.15 17.62 15.75
CA ARG A 21 21.97 18.08 15.00
C ARG A 21 20.91 16.99 14.94
N ALA A 22 21.29 15.73 14.74
CA ALA A 22 20.38 14.59 14.75
C ALA A 22 19.68 14.43 16.11
N LEU A 23 20.44 14.46 17.22
CA LEU A 23 19.87 14.41 18.57
C LEU A 23 19.00 15.62 18.93
N ASN A 24 19.21 16.76 18.27
CA ASN A 24 18.43 17.97 18.47
C ASN A 24 17.30 18.16 17.45
N GLY A 25 17.03 17.15 16.57
CA GLY A 25 15.93 17.18 15.60
C GLY A 25 16.07 18.26 14.55
N HIS A 26 17.31 18.57 14.10
CA HIS A 26 17.54 19.64 13.12
C HIS A 26 16.97 19.24 11.75
N PRO A 27 16.14 20.10 11.10
CA PRO A 27 15.40 19.77 9.86
C PRO A 27 16.31 19.40 8.66
N ALA A 28 17.57 19.78 8.67
CA ALA A 28 18.52 19.41 7.63
C ALA A 28 19.12 17.99 7.79
N ILE A 29 18.77 17.24 8.82
CA ILE A 29 19.21 15.86 9.06
C ILE A 29 18.10 14.92 8.62
N SER A 30 18.45 13.91 7.81
CA SER A 30 17.49 12.90 7.36
C SER A 30 16.92 12.13 8.55
N PHE A 31 15.71 11.63 8.38
CA PHE A 31 15.02 10.81 9.39
C PHE A 31 15.86 9.57 9.76
N ASP A 32 16.44 8.89 8.76
CA ASP A 32 17.26 7.69 8.97
C ASP A 32 18.52 7.99 9.78
N THR A 33 19.18 9.11 9.50
CA THR A 33 20.35 9.57 10.26
C THR A 33 19.94 9.92 11.71
N SER A 34 18.77 10.53 11.91
CA SER A 34 18.27 10.85 13.25
C SER A 34 17.97 9.59 14.05
N ASN A 35 17.34 8.59 13.43
CA ASN A 35 17.04 7.30 14.07
C ASN A 35 18.31 6.55 14.44
N LEU A 36 19.28 6.44 13.51
CA LEU A 36 20.55 5.80 13.77
C LEU A 36 21.24 6.40 15.00
N VAL A 37 21.30 7.73 15.09
CA VAL A 37 21.95 8.42 16.21
C VAL A 37 21.17 8.23 17.51
N GLN A 38 19.86 8.19 17.49
CA GLN A 38 19.02 7.93 18.66
C GLN A 38 19.19 6.50 19.17
N ASP A 39 19.22 5.50 18.29
CA ASP A 39 19.46 4.11 18.63
C ASP A 39 20.84 3.90 19.28
N VAL A 40 21.85 4.52 18.70
CA VAL A 40 23.22 4.51 19.28
C VAL A 40 23.24 5.18 20.65
N ALA A 41 22.57 6.31 20.79
CA ALA A 41 22.48 7.02 22.08
C ALA A 41 21.76 6.21 23.15
N ALA A 42 20.68 5.50 22.77
CA ALA A 42 19.95 4.60 23.66
C ALA A 42 20.80 3.39 24.08
N LYS A 43 21.46 2.71 23.12
CA LYS A 43 22.37 1.57 23.38
C LYS A 43 23.52 1.93 24.32
N LEU A 44 24.05 3.14 24.19
CA LEU A 44 25.13 3.63 25.02
C LEU A 44 24.66 4.27 26.33
N HIS A 45 23.36 4.27 26.63
CA HIS A 45 22.76 4.90 27.82
C HIS A 45 23.18 6.37 28.01
N TYR A 46 23.22 7.14 26.90
CA TYR A 46 23.62 8.54 26.93
C TYR A 46 22.64 9.44 27.68
N LYS A 47 23.06 9.97 28.81
CA LYS A 47 22.23 10.83 29.71
C LYS A 47 22.21 12.32 29.29
N GLY A 48 22.85 12.71 28.19
CA GLY A 48 22.96 14.10 27.74
C GLY A 48 21.74 14.67 27.03
N VAL A 49 20.71 13.85 26.81
CA VAL A 49 19.50 14.26 26.11
C VAL A 49 18.59 15.06 27.03
N LYS A 50 18.97 16.30 27.35
CA LYS A 50 18.00 17.32 27.85
C LYS A 50 16.97 17.72 26.79
N SER A 51 17.03 17.11 25.62
CA SER A 51 16.30 17.53 24.43
C SER A 51 14.99 16.81 24.18
N HIS A 52 14.68 15.69 24.83
CA HIS A 52 13.36 15.06 24.64
C HIS A 52 12.21 16.05 24.84
N LYS A 53 12.29 16.92 25.86
CA LYS A 53 11.26 17.94 26.08
C LYS A 53 11.22 19.06 25.01
N ARG A 54 12.36 19.36 24.33
CA ARG A 54 12.43 20.40 23.30
C ARG A 54 12.13 19.86 21.89
N MET A 55 12.63 18.65 21.58
CA MET A 55 12.27 17.93 20.35
C MET A 55 10.78 17.59 20.32
N ASN A 56 10.26 17.13 21.46
CA ASN A 56 8.86 16.74 21.60
C ASN A 56 7.88 17.90 21.42
N ARG A 57 8.27 19.16 21.71
CA ARG A 57 7.45 20.35 21.45
C ARG A 57 7.37 20.73 19.96
N ALA A 58 8.33 20.29 19.14
CA ALA A 58 8.35 20.55 17.70
C ALA A 58 7.65 19.43 16.88
N ASN A 59 7.43 18.24 17.49
CA ASN A 59 6.73 17.14 16.82
C ASN A 59 5.22 17.25 17.08
N PRO A 60 4.40 17.52 16.05
CA PRO A 60 2.95 17.71 16.19
C PRO A 60 2.20 16.48 16.69
N LEU A 61 2.81 15.29 16.57
CA LEU A 61 2.23 14.00 16.97
C LEU A 61 2.58 13.60 18.42
N PHE A 62 3.57 14.27 19.05
CA PHE A 62 3.99 13.89 20.38
C PHE A 62 2.88 14.02 21.42
N GLY A 63 2.60 12.93 22.13
CA GLY A 63 1.55 12.87 23.16
C GLY A 63 0.12 12.90 22.60
N ARG A 64 -0.06 12.85 21.26
CA ARG A 64 -1.36 12.76 20.61
C ARG A 64 -1.92 11.35 20.67
N ASN A 65 -3.24 11.25 20.73
CA ASN A 65 -3.99 10.00 20.66
C ASN A 65 -4.50 9.78 19.25
N ILE A 66 -3.92 8.85 18.53
CA ILE A 66 -4.28 8.55 17.14
C ILE A 66 -4.89 7.14 17.07
N ALA A 67 -6.09 7.03 16.50
CA ALA A 67 -6.67 5.72 16.21
C ALA A 67 -6.37 5.30 14.76
N VAL A 68 -6.02 4.03 14.57
CA VAL A 68 -5.90 3.39 13.27
C VAL A 68 -7.05 2.40 13.13
N LEU A 69 -7.96 2.66 12.20
CA LEU A 69 -9.22 1.91 12.08
C LEU A 69 -9.32 1.22 10.73
N THR A 70 -9.72 -0.06 10.74
CA THR A 70 -10.16 -0.75 9.53
C THR A 70 -11.68 -0.74 9.46
N LEU A 71 -12.25 -0.19 8.38
CA LEU A 71 -13.67 0.12 8.25
C LEU A 71 -14.37 -0.75 7.20
N GLY A 72 -15.51 -1.34 7.55
CA GLY A 72 -16.38 -2.03 6.61
C GLY A 72 -15.78 -3.29 5.99
N MET A 73 -14.78 -3.90 6.61
CA MET A 73 -14.09 -5.10 6.10
C MET A 73 -14.12 -6.21 7.13
N HIS A 74 -14.18 -7.46 6.67
CA HIS A 74 -13.95 -8.62 7.53
C HIS A 74 -12.48 -8.64 8.00
N ARG A 75 -12.24 -9.13 9.23
CA ARG A 75 -10.90 -9.14 9.86
C ARG A 75 -9.82 -9.80 9.00
N THR A 76 -10.16 -10.83 8.22
CA THR A 76 -9.19 -11.49 7.33
C THR A 76 -8.64 -10.59 6.24
N LEU A 77 -9.38 -9.55 5.82
CA LEU A 77 -8.90 -8.59 4.83
C LEU A 77 -7.89 -7.60 5.38
N SER A 78 -7.94 -7.29 6.69
CA SER A 78 -6.91 -6.47 7.33
C SER A 78 -5.58 -7.21 7.50
N ALA A 79 -5.60 -8.54 7.39
CA ALA A 79 -4.40 -9.37 7.40
C ALA A 79 -3.77 -9.58 6.01
N LEU A 80 -4.34 -9.02 4.94
CA LEU A 80 -3.69 -9.04 3.62
C LEU A 80 -2.32 -8.34 3.71
N PRO A 81 -1.26 -8.90 3.09
CA PRO A 81 0.12 -8.45 3.30
C PRO A 81 0.31 -6.95 3.06
N ALA A 82 -0.22 -6.39 1.97
CA ALA A 82 -0.11 -4.95 1.69
C ALA A 82 -0.81 -4.10 2.76
N VAL A 83 -1.99 -4.51 3.25
CA VAL A 83 -2.74 -3.81 4.30
C VAL A 83 -1.99 -3.87 5.63
N ALA A 84 -1.54 -5.07 6.02
CA ALA A 84 -0.77 -5.27 7.25
C ALA A 84 0.55 -4.48 7.21
N SER A 85 1.26 -4.51 6.09
CA SER A 85 2.51 -3.76 5.88
C SER A 85 2.30 -2.24 6.04
N ALA A 86 1.22 -1.70 5.47
CA ALA A 86 0.91 -0.28 5.63
C ALA A 86 0.56 0.09 7.08
N ILE A 87 -0.21 -0.75 7.78
CA ILE A 87 -0.53 -0.56 9.19
C ILE A 87 0.74 -0.60 10.04
N HIS A 88 1.66 -1.55 9.81
CA HIS A 88 2.94 -1.60 10.51
C HIS A 88 3.78 -0.33 10.26
N GLY A 89 3.80 0.19 9.02
CA GLY A 89 4.46 1.46 8.72
C GLY A 89 3.88 2.64 9.50
N VAL A 90 2.57 2.63 9.75
CA VAL A 90 1.88 3.62 10.60
C VAL A 90 2.26 3.44 12.07
N GLU A 91 2.20 2.21 12.59
CA GLU A 91 2.53 1.91 14.00
C GLU A 91 3.97 2.32 14.33
N ASP A 92 4.93 1.94 13.46
CA ASP A 92 6.33 2.31 13.61
C ASP A 92 6.51 3.82 13.66
N ALA A 93 5.91 4.54 12.71
CA ALA A 93 6.06 5.98 12.61
C ALA A 93 5.37 6.73 13.76
N LEU A 94 4.18 6.32 14.22
CA LEU A 94 3.49 6.92 15.36
C LEU A 94 4.24 6.64 16.68
N THR A 95 4.74 5.42 16.86
CA THR A 95 5.54 5.05 18.03
C THR A 95 6.81 5.89 18.11
N HIS A 96 7.54 6.04 17.01
CA HIS A 96 8.71 6.93 16.92
C HIS A 96 8.36 8.40 17.18
N ALA A 97 7.19 8.83 16.76
CA ALA A 97 6.71 10.19 17.02
C ALA A 97 6.31 10.42 18.47
N GLY A 98 6.21 9.39 19.29
CA GLY A 98 5.75 9.45 20.68
C GLY A 98 4.25 9.69 20.80
N ALA A 99 3.46 9.27 19.80
CA ALA A 99 2.02 9.24 19.85
C ALA A 99 1.50 8.01 20.59
N SER A 100 0.32 8.12 21.19
CA SER A 100 -0.46 6.98 21.67
C SER A 100 -1.26 6.41 20.50
N VAL A 101 -1.15 5.10 20.25
CA VAL A 101 -1.79 4.43 19.11
C VAL A 101 -2.87 3.50 19.62
N GLN A 102 -4.06 3.61 19.05
CA GLN A 102 -5.16 2.66 19.28
C GLN A 102 -5.54 2.01 17.96
N LEU A 103 -5.40 0.68 17.86
CA LEU A 103 -5.87 -0.09 16.72
C LEU A 103 -7.29 -0.59 16.99
N ALA A 104 -8.20 -0.41 16.04
CA ALA A 104 -9.53 -0.99 16.13
C ALA A 104 -10.04 -1.46 14.76
N HIS A 105 -10.80 -2.54 14.81
CA HIS A 105 -11.47 -3.13 13.67
C HIS A 105 -12.96 -2.85 13.76
N VAL A 106 -13.54 -2.21 12.73
CA VAL A 106 -14.92 -1.76 12.67
C VAL A 106 -15.60 -2.36 11.43
N PRO A 107 -16.01 -3.64 11.48
CA PRO A 107 -16.65 -4.28 10.33
C PRO A 107 -18.06 -3.72 10.07
N ASP A 108 -18.80 -3.45 11.14
CA ASP A 108 -20.13 -2.88 11.09
C ASP A 108 -20.09 -1.36 11.29
N LEU A 109 -20.38 -0.61 10.24
CA LEU A 109 -20.38 0.85 10.25
C LEU A 109 -21.62 1.45 10.93
N GLN A 110 -22.63 0.62 11.23
CA GLN A 110 -23.84 1.07 11.94
C GLN A 110 -23.65 1.14 13.46
N GLN A 111 -22.51 0.67 13.96
CA GLN A 111 -22.20 0.68 15.38
C GLN A 111 -20.92 1.45 15.69
N ILE A 112 -20.93 2.17 16.81
CA ILE A 112 -19.70 2.77 17.36
C ILE A 112 -19.18 1.79 18.40
N PRO A 113 -17.95 1.23 18.24
CA PRO A 113 -17.41 0.29 19.21
C PRO A 113 -17.26 0.95 20.60
N LEU A 114 -17.76 0.27 21.65
CA LEU A 114 -17.74 0.77 23.04
C LEU A 114 -16.33 1.08 23.54
N GLY A 115 -15.32 0.36 23.04
CA GLY A 115 -13.91 0.56 23.42
C GLY A 115 -13.20 1.69 22.64
N LEU A 116 -13.88 2.44 21.78
CA LEU A 116 -13.29 3.51 20.97
C LEU A 116 -13.69 4.89 21.54
N PRO A 117 -12.83 5.53 22.36
CA PRO A 117 -13.13 6.82 22.97
C PRO A 117 -12.92 7.97 21.98
N LEU A 118 -13.87 8.16 21.04
CA LEU A 118 -13.79 9.13 19.95
C LEU A 118 -13.55 10.57 20.46
N ASP A 119 -14.07 10.92 21.63
CA ASP A 119 -13.91 12.22 22.30
C ASP A 119 -12.48 12.52 22.77
N ARG A 120 -11.62 11.48 22.86
CA ARG A 120 -10.23 11.59 23.30
C ARG A 120 -9.21 11.46 22.17
N LEU A 121 -9.67 11.28 20.95
CA LEU A 121 -8.80 11.16 19.78
C LEU A 121 -8.45 12.54 19.21
N ASP A 122 -7.18 12.74 18.91
CA ASP A 122 -6.68 13.92 18.20
C ASP A 122 -6.78 13.77 16.67
N GLY A 123 -6.81 12.52 16.17
CA GLY A 123 -6.94 12.23 14.76
C GLY A 123 -7.17 10.74 14.50
N VAL A 124 -7.56 10.43 13.26
CA VAL A 124 -7.83 9.05 12.83
C VAL A 124 -7.14 8.75 11.51
N MET A 125 -6.58 7.54 11.44
CA MET A 125 -5.99 6.97 10.24
C MET A 125 -6.84 5.77 9.82
N LEU A 126 -7.32 5.76 8.58
CA LEU A 126 -8.36 4.85 8.14
C LEU A 126 -7.91 3.95 7.00
N VAL A 127 -8.27 2.69 7.06
CA VAL A 127 -8.25 1.75 5.93
C VAL A 127 -9.69 1.29 5.69
N GLY A 128 -10.22 1.39 4.48
CA GLY A 128 -11.60 1.08 4.18
C GLY A 128 -11.78 0.07 3.05
N ALA A 129 -12.99 -0.47 2.95
CA ALA A 129 -13.42 -1.23 1.78
C ALA A 129 -13.40 -0.31 0.54
N MET A 130 -12.75 -0.75 -0.54
CA MET A 130 -12.45 0.06 -1.72
C MET A 130 -13.39 -0.21 -2.90
N GLN A 131 -14.48 -0.95 -2.70
CA GLN A 131 -15.47 -1.27 -3.73
C GLN A 131 -16.49 -0.13 -3.87
N GLY A 132 -16.35 0.64 -4.95
CA GLY A 132 -17.28 1.73 -5.27
C GLY A 132 -17.50 2.70 -4.11
N THR A 133 -18.76 3.02 -3.85
CA THR A 133 -19.23 3.96 -2.81
C THR A 133 -19.75 3.27 -1.54
N LEU A 134 -19.55 1.96 -1.38
CA LEU A 134 -20.15 1.17 -0.29
C LEU A 134 -19.95 1.76 1.11
N VAL A 135 -18.76 2.27 1.41
CA VAL A 135 -18.48 2.88 2.72
C VAL A 135 -19.28 4.16 2.89
N ALA A 136 -19.26 5.06 1.91
CA ALA A 136 -20.00 6.32 1.96
C ALA A 136 -21.52 6.12 2.00
N ASP A 137 -22.03 5.19 1.20
CA ASP A 137 -23.47 4.89 1.09
C ASP A 137 -24.03 4.20 2.34
N SER A 138 -23.17 3.58 3.15
CA SER A 138 -23.59 2.97 4.41
C SER A 138 -24.21 3.97 5.38
N ARG A 139 -23.84 5.25 5.29
CA ARG A 139 -24.27 6.35 6.17
C ARG A 139 -24.22 5.98 7.66
N GLY A 140 -23.27 5.12 8.02
CA GLY A 140 -23.12 4.65 9.38
C GLY A 140 -22.81 5.78 10.36
N PRO A 141 -23.38 5.77 11.58
CA PRO A 141 -23.17 6.83 12.58
C PRO A 141 -21.70 7.03 12.95
N ILE A 142 -20.89 5.97 12.91
CA ILE A 142 -19.47 6.10 13.16
C ILE A 142 -18.79 7.02 12.13
N LEU A 143 -19.19 7.01 10.87
CA LEU A 143 -18.60 7.87 9.83
C LEU A 143 -18.86 9.34 10.12
N ALA A 144 -20.04 9.68 10.66
CA ALA A 144 -20.37 11.05 11.04
C ALA A 144 -19.48 11.55 12.20
N GLU A 145 -19.16 10.68 13.16
CA GLU A 145 -18.25 11.03 14.25
C GLU A 145 -16.79 11.15 13.76
N LEU A 146 -16.31 10.18 12.97
CA LEU A 146 -14.95 10.23 12.43
C LEU A 146 -14.71 11.46 11.54
N LYS A 147 -15.72 11.92 10.82
CA LYS A 147 -15.65 13.13 9.97
C LYS A 147 -15.35 14.42 10.75
N LYS A 148 -15.60 14.44 12.04
CA LYS A 148 -15.28 15.58 12.92
C LYS A 148 -13.80 15.67 13.27
N LEU A 149 -13.04 14.58 13.08
CA LEU A 149 -11.63 14.46 13.42
C LEU A 149 -10.73 14.67 12.21
N PRO A 150 -9.49 15.16 12.39
CA PRO A 150 -8.45 15.09 11.39
C PRO A 150 -8.32 13.65 10.88
N THR A 151 -8.47 13.45 9.57
CA THR A 151 -8.55 12.13 8.95
C THR A 151 -7.53 11.99 7.85
N VAL A 152 -6.77 10.88 7.86
CA VAL A 152 -5.90 10.44 6.77
C VAL A 152 -6.21 8.98 6.44
N TRP A 153 -6.58 8.71 5.18
CA TRP A 153 -6.76 7.37 4.66
C TRP A 153 -5.42 6.77 4.24
N ILE A 154 -5.24 5.52 4.57
CA ILE A 154 -4.04 4.72 4.26
C ILE A 154 -4.38 3.79 3.10
N LEU A 155 -3.50 3.71 2.10
CA LEU A 155 -3.69 2.95 0.87
C LEU A 155 -4.86 3.42 0.00
N GLY A 156 -5.54 4.50 0.35
CA GLY A 156 -6.60 5.10 -0.46
C GLY A 156 -7.85 5.45 0.31
N ARG A 157 -8.62 6.35 -0.27
CA ARG A 157 -9.90 6.82 0.23
C ARG A 157 -11.04 6.21 -0.58
N PRO A 158 -12.02 5.51 0.05
CA PRO A 158 -13.20 5.01 -0.66
C PRO A 158 -13.97 6.14 -1.35
N ALA A 159 -14.57 5.87 -2.50
CA ALA A 159 -15.32 6.87 -3.25
C ALA A 159 -16.45 7.47 -2.40
N GLY A 160 -16.61 8.79 -2.48
CA GLY A 160 -17.59 9.55 -1.69
C GLY A 160 -17.22 9.81 -0.23
N CYS A 161 -16.08 9.31 0.26
CA CYS A 161 -15.56 9.62 1.60
C CYS A 161 -14.76 10.93 1.60
N TRP A 162 -14.45 11.43 2.80
CA TRP A 162 -13.74 12.68 3.11
C TRP A 162 -12.33 12.42 3.61
N GLY A 163 -11.56 13.49 3.78
CA GLY A 163 -10.23 13.49 4.41
C GLY A 163 -9.11 13.23 3.42
N ASP A 164 -7.88 13.43 3.87
CA ASP A 164 -6.71 13.22 3.03
C ASP A 164 -6.43 11.74 2.84
N ALA A 165 -5.65 11.40 1.83
CA ALA A 165 -5.26 10.03 1.56
C ALA A 165 -3.78 9.93 1.17
N VAL A 166 -3.15 8.82 1.54
CA VAL A 166 -1.86 8.40 0.98
C VAL A 166 -2.08 7.07 0.27
N VAL A 167 -1.72 7.03 -1.01
CA VAL A 167 -2.04 5.94 -1.93
C VAL A 167 -0.79 5.51 -2.70
N ALA A 168 -0.77 4.29 -3.23
CA ALA A 168 0.15 3.97 -4.31
C ALA A 168 -0.30 4.67 -5.60
N ASN A 169 0.63 5.01 -6.50
CA ASN A 169 0.27 5.45 -7.85
C ASN A 169 -0.16 4.23 -8.70
N ASP A 170 -1.38 3.76 -8.46
CA ASP A 170 -1.93 2.57 -9.11
C ASP A 170 -2.05 2.72 -10.63
N TYR A 171 -2.23 3.95 -11.13
CA TYR A 171 -2.20 4.20 -12.57
C TYR A 171 -0.79 3.96 -13.14
N ALA A 172 0.26 4.40 -12.44
CA ALA A 172 1.64 4.12 -12.83
C ALA A 172 1.96 2.62 -12.73
N VAL A 173 1.42 1.91 -11.72
CA VAL A 173 1.54 0.45 -11.62
C VAL A 173 1.06 -0.23 -12.91
N GLY A 174 -0.14 0.10 -13.39
CA GLY A 174 -0.65 -0.45 -14.64
C GLY A 174 0.20 -0.08 -15.85
N GLY A 175 0.59 1.19 -15.93
CA GLY A 175 1.45 1.70 -17.01
C GLY A 175 2.80 0.98 -17.09
N MET A 176 3.49 0.83 -15.96
CA MET A 176 4.77 0.14 -15.88
C MET A 176 4.66 -1.35 -16.24
N ALA A 177 3.55 -2.02 -15.86
CA ALA A 177 3.32 -3.41 -16.24
C ALA A 177 3.23 -3.56 -17.76
N ALA A 178 2.44 -2.71 -18.42
CA ALA A 178 2.31 -2.72 -19.91
C ALA A 178 3.65 -2.40 -20.58
N GLU A 179 4.37 -1.38 -20.12
CA GLU A 179 5.67 -0.98 -20.65
C GLU A 179 6.72 -2.10 -20.50
N TYR A 180 6.73 -2.79 -19.38
CA TYR A 180 7.64 -3.90 -19.15
C TYR A 180 7.35 -5.05 -20.09
N LEU A 181 6.10 -5.49 -20.20
CA LEU A 181 5.68 -6.57 -21.11
C LEU A 181 5.95 -6.22 -22.58
N ALA A 182 5.63 -5.00 -23.01
CA ALA A 182 5.91 -4.54 -24.35
C ALA A 182 7.42 -4.55 -24.66
N ARG A 183 8.27 -4.11 -23.71
CA ARG A 183 9.74 -4.18 -23.85
C ARG A 183 10.26 -5.62 -23.96
N LYS A 184 9.59 -6.59 -23.33
CA LYS A 184 9.87 -8.02 -23.47
C LYS A 184 9.34 -8.65 -24.76
N GLY A 185 8.73 -7.85 -25.65
CA GLY A 185 8.28 -8.27 -26.99
C GLY A 185 6.85 -8.77 -27.07
N HIS A 186 6.09 -8.76 -25.97
CA HIS A 186 4.68 -9.12 -25.99
C HIS A 186 3.84 -8.09 -26.78
N LYS A 187 2.93 -8.57 -27.64
CA LYS A 187 2.11 -7.73 -28.53
C LYS A 187 0.63 -7.77 -28.19
N LEU A 188 0.18 -8.81 -27.53
CA LEU A 188 -1.19 -8.98 -27.06
C LEU A 188 -1.15 -9.36 -25.58
N LEU A 189 -1.73 -8.50 -24.74
CA LEU A 189 -1.67 -8.56 -23.28
C LEU A 189 -3.06 -8.81 -22.71
N ALA A 190 -3.14 -9.44 -21.55
CA ALA A 190 -4.38 -9.61 -20.78
C ALA A 190 -4.26 -8.95 -19.41
N PHE A 191 -5.26 -8.18 -19.01
CA PHE A 191 -5.46 -7.77 -17.61
C PHE A 191 -6.48 -8.70 -16.96
N VAL A 192 -6.16 -9.28 -15.80
CA VAL A 192 -7.04 -10.22 -15.08
C VAL A 192 -7.41 -9.65 -13.72
N ASN A 193 -8.71 -9.38 -13.51
CA ASN A 193 -9.22 -8.76 -12.31
C ASN A 193 -10.60 -9.33 -11.89
N PRO A 194 -10.69 -10.12 -10.79
CA PRO A 194 -11.96 -10.63 -10.26
C PRO A 194 -12.70 -9.60 -9.38
N LYS A 195 -12.26 -8.34 -9.33
CA LYS A 195 -12.83 -7.27 -8.49
C LYS A 195 -12.86 -5.94 -9.25
N PRO A 196 -13.63 -5.83 -10.34
CA PRO A 196 -13.60 -4.64 -11.23
C PRO A 196 -14.00 -3.35 -10.51
N ASP A 197 -14.83 -3.42 -9.44
CA ASP A 197 -15.25 -2.24 -8.68
C ASP A 197 -14.25 -1.81 -7.60
N HIS A 198 -13.12 -2.50 -7.46
CA HIS A 198 -12.09 -2.14 -6.51
C HIS A 198 -11.25 -0.98 -7.06
N LEU A 199 -11.28 0.16 -6.39
CA LEU A 199 -10.71 1.43 -6.88
C LEU A 199 -9.25 1.31 -7.37
N PHE A 200 -8.39 0.59 -6.65
CA PHE A 200 -6.99 0.41 -7.05
C PHE A 200 -6.87 -0.38 -8.34
N PHE A 201 -7.65 -1.45 -8.47
CA PHE A 201 -7.59 -2.32 -9.64
C PHE A 201 -8.15 -1.63 -10.88
N MET A 202 -9.17 -0.78 -10.72
CA MET A 202 -9.64 0.11 -11.79
C MET A 202 -8.53 1.04 -12.27
N ARG A 203 -7.83 1.71 -11.36
CA ARG A 203 -6.71 2.61 -11.70
C ARG A 203 -5.55 1.85 -12.39
N ARG A 204 -5.24 0.62 -11.93
CA ARG A 204 -4.24 -0.27 -12.57
C ARG A 204 -4.66 -0.63 -13.98
N GLU A 205 -5.92 -0.99 -14.18
CA GLU A 205 -6.49 -1.28 -15.50
C GLU A 205 -6.37 -0.08 -16.44
N ASP A 206 -6.82 1.10 -16.00
CA ASP A 206 -6.77 2.33 -16.78
C ASP A 206 -5.33 2.66 -17.21
N GLY A 207 -4.37 2.57 -16.30
CA GLY A 207 -2.95 2.77 -16.59
C GLY A 207 -2.40 1.76 -17.57
N PHE A 208 -2.75 0.48 -17.42
CA PHE A 208 -2.32 -0.61 -18.27
C PHE A 208 -2.83 -0.44 -19.71
N LEU A 209 -4.13 -0.24 -19.87
CA LEU A 209 -4.75 -0.06 -21.19
C LEU A 209 -4.27 1.21 -21.89
N SER A 210 -4.11 2.30 -21.13
CA SER A 210 -3.59 3.57 -21.67
C SER A 210 -2.15 3.44 -22.17
N ALA A 211 -1.28 2.80 -21.39
CA ALA A 211 0.12 2.59 -21.78
C ALA A 211 0.23 1.62 -22.97
N ALA A 212 -0.51 0.51 -22.97
CA ALA A 212 -0.54 -0.42 -24.09
C ALA A 212 -0.90 0.29 -25.39
N ARG A 213 -1.95 1.13 -25.38
CA ARG A 213 -2.36 1.93 -26.53
C ARG A 213 -1.25 2.86 -27.03
N ARG A 214 -0.56 3.57 -26.14
CA ARG A 214 0.56 4.46 -26.51
C ARG A 214 1.72 3.71 -27.16
N LEU A 215 1.95 2.46 -26.76
CA LEU A 215 3.03 1.60 -27.25
C LEU A 215 2.65 0.82 -28.51
N GLY A 216 1.43 0.95 -29.01
CA GLY A 216 0.93 0.17 -30.15
C GLY A 216 0.83 -1.32 -29.85
N VAL A 217 0.58 -1.68 -28.58
CA VAL A 217 0.37 -3.05 -28.10
C VAL A 217 -1.10 -3.22 -27.76
N GLU A 218 -1.70 -4.34 -28.17
CA GLU A 218 -3.08 -4.65 -27.84
C GLU A 218 -3.17 -5.18 -26.39
N ALA A 219 -4.17 -4.70 -25.66
CA ALA A 219 -4.45 -5.16 -24.31
C ALA A 219 -5.94 -5.38 -24.10
N LEU A 220 -6.30 -6.54 -23.58
CA LEU A 220 -7.67 -6.97 -23.32
C LEU A 220 -7.90 -7.08 -21.80
N SER A 221 -9.08 -6.62 -21.38
CA SER A 221 -9.49 -6.74 -19.97
C SER A 221 -10.40 -7.95 -19.76
N TYR A 222 -10.06 -8.76 -18.77
CA TYR A 222 -10.81 -9.92 -18.31
C TYR A 222 -11.21 -9.69 -16.87
N CYS A 223 -12.38 -9.11 -16.70
CA CYS A 223 -12.96 -8.77 -15.39
C CYS A 223 -14.28 -9.49 -15.18
N GLU A 224 -14.60 -9.77 -13.93
CA GLU A 224 -15.87 -10.36 -13.54
C GLU A 224 -16.21 -9.97 -12.09
N SER A 225 -17.39 -9.37 -11.90
CA SER A 225 -17.92 -9.06 -10.57
C SER A 225 -18.61 -10.27 -9.98
N PRO A 226 -18.63 -10.42 -8.63
CA PRO A 226 -19.47 -11.43 -7.99
C PRO A 226 -20.93 -11.24 -8.39
N PRO A 227 -21.67 -12.33 -8.70
CA PRO A 227 -23.09 -12.24 -9.09
C PRO A 227 -23.98 -11.55 -8.05
N GLU A 228 -23.63 -11.66 -6.75
CA GLU A 228 -24.37 -11.10 -5.63
C GLU A 228 -24.03 -9.62 -5.38
N GLY A 229 -23.05 -9.06 -6.13
CA GLY A 229 -22.50 -7.75 -5.86
C GLY A 229 -21.64 -7.69 -4.59
N TRP A 230 -21.39 -6.47 -4.10
CA TRP A 230 -20.60 -6.23 -2.90
C TRP A 230 -21.47 -5.72 -1.76
N SER A 231 -21.21 -6.17 -0.55
CA SER A 231 -21.89 -5.71 0.68
C SER A 231 -20.90 -5.53 1.84
N LEU A 232 -21.25 -4.67 2.80
CA LEU A 232 -20.50 -4.50 4.04
C LEU A 232 -21.02 -5.42 5.14
N PRO A 233 -20.15 -5.97 5.99
CA PRO A 233 -18.70 -5.91 5.91
C PRO A 233 -18.17 -6.71 4.72
N LEU A 234 -17.24 -6.12 3.97
CA LEU A 234 -16.62 -6.78 2.84
C LEU A 234 -15.97 -8.09 3.29
N LYS A 235 -16.37 -9.19 2.69
CA LYS A 235 -15.84 -10.52 2.97
C LYS A 235 -14.71 -10.87 1.98
N PRO A 236 -13.76 -11.74 2.36
CA PRO A 236 -12.82 -12.27 1.40
C PRO A 236 -13.58 -12.98 0.28
N PRO A 237 -13.13 -12.87 -0.98
CA PRO A 237 -13.75 -13.62 -2.07
C PRO A 237 -13.63 -15.11 -1.79
N LEU A 238 -14.75 -15.81 -1.83
CA LEU A 238 -14.79 -17.27 -1.69
C LEU A 238 -14.26 -18.00 -2.93
N ALA A 239 -14.14 -17.29 -4.07
CA ALA A 239 -14.03 -17.94 -5.36
C ALA A 239 -12.60 -17.87 -5.96
N VAL A 240 -11.80 -18.90 -5.69
CA VAL A 240 -10.71 -19.35 -6.58
C VAL A 240 -11.28 -19.63 -7.99
N GLU A 241 -12.53 -20.03 -8.10
CA GLU A 241 -13.27 -20.30 -9.33
C GLU A 241 -13.34 -19.10 -10.29
N THR A 242 -13.52 -17.88 -9.79
CA THR A 242 -13.60 -16.68 -10.64
C THR A 242 -12.31 -16.45 -11.41
N VAL A 243 -11.14 -16.56 -10.76
CA VAL A 243 -9.85 -16.38 -11.47
C VAL A 243 -9.61 -17.51 -12.47
N GLN A 244 -10.01 -18.75 -12.16
CA GLN A 244 -9.93 -19.86 -13.11
C GLN A 244 -10.75 -19.61 -14.36
N THR A 245 -12.00 -19.14 -14.21
CA THR A 245 -12.88 -18.76 -15.33
C THR A 245 -12.27 -17.64 -16.18
N LEU A 246 -11.68 -16.62 -15.53
CA LEU A 246 -11.02 -15.53 -16.26
C LEU A 246 -9.80 -16.03 -17.05
N VAL A 247 -8.99 -16.91 -16.46
CA VAL A 247 -7.86 -17.55 -17.15
C VAL A 247 -8.34 -18.41 -18.32
N ASP A 248 -9.44 -19.15 -18.19
CA ASP A 248 -10.03 -19.92 -19.30
C ASP A 248 -10.45 -19.02 -20.47
N ARG A 249 -11.03 -17.87 -20.16
CA ARG A 249 -11.38 -16.87 -21.18
C ARG A 249 -10.14 -16.30 -21.87
N VAL A 250 -9.05 -16.04 -21.15
CA VAL A 250 -7.77 -15.61 -21.75
C VAL A 250 -7.24 -16.68 -22.68
N LEU A 251 -7.25 -17.95 -22.26
CA LEU A 251 -6.71 -19.06 -23.05
C LEU A 251 -7.55 -19.41 -24.29
N ALA A 252 -8.87 -19.15 -24.24
CA ALA A 252 -9.80 -19.37 -25.35
C ALA A 252 -9.80 -18.23 -26.38
N SER A 253 -9.15 -17.11 -26.10
CA SER A 253 -9.13 -15.95 -27.03
C SER A 253 -8.33 -16.25 -28.29
N THR A 254 -8.79 -15.71 -29.41
CA THR A 254 -8.15 -15.84 -30.72
C THR A 254 -8.02 -14.44 -31.38
N PRO A 255 -6.80 -13.89 -31.52
CA PRO A 255 -5.53 -14.43 -31.06
C PRO A 255 -5.43 -14.50 -29.53
N ARG A 256 -4.61 -15.43 -29.03
CA ARG A 256 -4.41 -15.62 -27.58
C ARG A 256 -3.37 -14.64 -27.04
N PRO A 257 -3.63 -13.93 -25.91
CA PRO A 257 -2.62 -13.16 -25.19
C PRO A 257 -1.42 -14.01 -24.77
N THR A 258 -0.23 -13.42 -24.82
CA THR A 258 1.02 -14.08 -24.43
C THR A 258 1.49 -13.69 -23.02
N ALA A 259 0.86 -12.69 -22.43
CA ALA A 259 1.17 -12.23 -21.09
C ALA A 259 -0.09 -11.79 -20.33
N ILE A 260 -0.10 -12.05 -19.02
CA ILE A 260 -1.14 -11.65 -18.09
C ILE A 260 -0.56 -10.64 -17.09
N PHE A 261 -1.21 -9.50 -16.95
CA PHE A 261 -1.09 -8.64 -15.76
C PHE A 261 -2.23 -9.00 -14.79
N ALA A 262 -1.90 -9.67 -13.71
CA ALA A 262 -2.83 -9.94 -12.62
C ALA A 262 -2.89 -8.72 -11.70
N ALA A 263 -4.08 -8.24 -11.36
CA ALA A 263 -4.27 -6.97 -10.65
C ALA A 263 -3.58 -6.89 -9.27
N ALA A 264 -3.22 -8.02 -8.65
CA ALA A 264 -2.46 -8.12 -7.40
C ALA A 264 -1.77 -9.49 -7.29
N ASP A 265 -0.75 -9.61 -6.43
CA ASP A 265 0.00 -10.85 -6.20
C ASP A 265 -0.88 -12.01 -5.73
N SER A 266 -1.90 -11.73 -4.92
CA SER A 266 -2.88 -12.74 -4.51
C SER A 266 -3.72 -13.30 -5.67
N ILE A 267 -3.92 -12.50 -6.72
CA ILE A 267 -4.58 -12.92 -7.96
C ILE A 267 -3.57 -13.69 -8.82
N ALA A 268 -2.32 -13.23 -8.90
CA ALA A 268 -1.26 -13.92 -9.62
C ALA A 268 -1.04 -15.33 -9.09
N ALA A 269 -1.05 -15.55 -7.79
CA ALA A 269 -0.95 -16.89 -7.19
C ALA A 269 -2.09 -17.82 -7.67
N GLN A 270 -3.30 -17.28 -7.85
CA GLN A 270 -4.42 -18.04 -8.41
C GLN A 270 -4.26 -18.27 -9.92
N VAL A 271 -3.69 -17.31 -10.67
CA VAL A 271 -3.33 -17.48 -12.09
C VAL A 271 -2.31 -18.60 -12.26
N TYR A 272 -1.24 -18.63 -11.42
CA TYR A 272 -0.26 -19.71 -11.42
C TYR A 272 -0.92 -21.07 -11.25
N ARG A 273 -1.80 -21.20 -10.25
CA ARG A 273 -2.57 -22.42 -10.03
C ARG A 273 -3.44 -22.78 -11.23
N ALA A 274 -4.15 -21.79 -11.79
CA ALA A 274 -5.04 -22.03 -12.95
C ALA A 274 -4.27 -22.52 -14.17
N LEU A 275 -3.09 -21.97 -14.46
CA LEU A 275 -2.21 -22.39 -15.55
C LEU A 275 -1.63 -23.79 -15.27
N SER A 276 -1.13 -24.03 -14.05
CA SER A 276 -0.55 -25.33 -13.66
C SER A 276 -1.55 -26.49 -13.79
N VAL A 277 -2.80 -26.33 -13.37
CA VAL A 277 -3.87 -27.34 -13.52
C VAL A 277 -4.12 -27.68 -15.00
N ARG A 278 -3.82 -26.77 -15.91
CA ARG A 278 -3.96 -26.95 -17.38
C ARG A 278 -2.66 -27.43 -18.05
N GLY A 279 -1.63 -27.75 -17.25
CA GLY A 279 -0.34 -28.19 -17.76
C GLY A 279 0.50 -27.08 -18.41
N LEU A 280 0.14 -25.80 -18.20
CA LEU A 280 0.85 -24.66 -18.73
C LEU A 280 1.86 -24.13 -17.70
N GLN A 281 3.05 -23.76 -18.18
CA GLN A 281 4.13 -23.23 -17.34
C GLN A 281 4.19 -21.71 -17.46
N VAL A 282 4.17 -21.05 -16.30
CA VAL A 282 4.42 -19.61 -16.20
C VAL A 282 5.83 -19.28 -16.68
N GLY A 283 6.01 -18.16 -17.35
CA GLY A 283 7.30 -17.72 -17.92
C GLY A 283 7.64 -18.38 -19.25
N ARG A 284 7.06 -19.55 -19.58
CA ARG A 284 7.28 -20.25 -20.85
C ARG A 284 6.05 -20.22 -21.77
N ASP A 285 4.90 -20.70 -21.26
CA ASP A 285 3.67 -20.82 -22.06
C ASP A 285 2.78 -19.57 -21.88
N MET A 286 2.93 -18.87 -20.76
CA MET A 286 2.24 -17.63 -20.42
C MET A 286 3.10 -16.81 -19.47
N SER A 287 3.45 -15.59 -19.85
CA SER A 287 4.09 -14.63 -18.96
C SER A 287 3.10 -14.08 -17.95
N VAL A 288 3.55 -13.84 -16.70
CA VAL A 288 2.71 -13.27 -15.65
C VAL A 288 3.47 -12.18 -14.91
N ILE A 289 2.86 -11.01 -14.79
CA ILE A 289 3.31 -9.90 -13.93
C ILE A 289 2.17 -9.49 -13.01
N SER A 290 2.49 -8.95 -11.85
CA SER A 290 1.47 -8.46 -10.92
C SER A 290 1.92 -7.23 -10.13
N ALA A 291 1.27 -6.93 -9.03
CA ALA A 291 1.64 -5.83 -8.16
C ALA A 291 1.35 -6.15 -6.68
N ASN A 292 2.06 -5.50 -5.83
CA ASN A 292 2.13 -5.30 -4.39
C ASN A 292 3.48 -5.72 -3.79
N ASN A 293 4.21 -6.67 -4.39
CA ASN A 293 5.43 -7.27 -3.84
C ASN A 293 5.18 -7.93 -2.46
N ASP A 294 4.07 -8.67 -2.36
CA ASP A 294 3.64 -9.37 -1.15
C ASP A 294 4.52 -10.59 -0.86
N GLN A 295 5.68 -10.39 -0.22
CA GLN A 295 6.71 -11.42 -0.01
C GLN A 295 6.16 -12.71 0.61
N ALA A 296 5.19 -12.62 1.51
CA ALA A 296 4.54 -13.79 2.12
C ALA A 296 3.80 -14.69 1.12
N LEU A 297 3.40 -14.14 -0.02
CA LEU A 297 2.70 -14.86 -1.09
C LEU A 297 3.66 -15.29 -2.20
N ILE A 298 4.53 -14.40 -2.65
CA ILE A 298 5.28 -14.60 -3.88
C ILE A 298 6.51 -15.48 -3.71
N THR A 299 7.07 -15.60 -2.49
CA THR A 299 8.22 -16.48 -2.19
C THR A 299 7.97 -17.95 -2.48
N ALA A 300 6.72 -18.40 -2.44
CA ALA A 300 6.34 -19.79 -2.72
C ALA A 300 6.03 -20.03 -4.20
N LEU A 301 6.04 -19.02 -5.05
CA LEU A 301 5.74 -19.15 -6.47
C LEU A 301 6.99 -19.50 -7.27
N HIS A 302 6.84 -20.48 -8.18
CA HIS A 302 7.89 -20.85 -9.12
C HIS A 302 7.33 -20.92 -10.55
N PRO A 303 7.99 -20.24 -11.52
CA PRO A 303 9.16 -19.37 -11.39
C PRO A 303 8.86 -18.13 -10.52
N HIS A 304 9.92 -17.46 -10.04
CA HIS A 304 9.76 -16.29 -9.19
C HIS A 304 8.98 -15.18 -9.90
N LEU A 305 7.96 -14.66 -9.24
CA LEU A 305 7.02 -13.68 -9.83
C LEU A 305 7.68 -12.31 -10.04
N THR A 306 7.55 -11.77 -11.24
CA THR A 306 7.81 -10.35 -11.53
C THR A 306 6.63 -9.54 -11.01
N THR A 307 6.89 -8.54 -10.18
CA THR A 307 5.84 -7.74 -9.55
C THR A 307 6.23 -6.26 -9.44
N LEU A 308 5.26 -5.40 -9.18
CA LEU A 308 5.46 -3.98 -8.93
C LEU A 308 5.27 -3.70 -7.44
N ASP A 309 6.35 -3.26 -6.77
CA ASP A 309 6.28 -2.89 -5.36
C ASP A 309 5.54 -1.56 -5.22
N VAL A 310 4.45 -1.58 -4.48
CA VAL A 310 3.63 -0.39 -4.18
C VAL A 310 4.08 0.34 -2.91
N HIS A 311 5.16 -0.13 -2.28
CA HIS A 311 5.75 0.45 -1.07
C HIS A 311 4.74 0.69 0.05
N ALA A 312 3.90 -0.31 0.34
CA ALA A 312 2.79 -0.19 1.29
C ALA A 312 3.24 0.28 2.68
N HIS A 313 4.38 -0.23 3.19
CA HIS A 313 4.94 0.20 4.46
C HIS A 313 5.31 1.69 4.45
N GLU A 314 5.97 2.16 3.38
CA GLU A 314 6.33 3.58 3.25
C GLU A 314 5.07 4.45 3.09
N ALA A 315 4.04 3.98 2.38
CA ALA A 315 2.75 4.68 2.31
C ALA A 315 2.16 4.91 3.71
N GLY A 316 2.23 3.92 4.60
CA GLY A 316 1.86 4.06 6.01
C GLY A 316 2.67 5.12 6.74
N ARG A 317 3.99 5.14 6.56
CA ARG A 317 4.88 6.15 7.16
C ARG A 317 4.58 7.55 6.64
N GLN A 318 4.34 7.70 5.33
CA GLN A 318 3.97 8.99 4.73
C GLN A 318 2.61 9.49 5.24
N ALA A 319 1.66 8.58 5.47
CA ALA A 319 0.36 8.93 6.05
C ALA A 319 0.51 9.54 7.46
N VAL A 320 1.43 9.02 8.28
CA VAL A 320 1.74 9.60 9.61
C VAL A 320 2.38 10.98 9.49
N ARG A 321 3.32 11.17 8.57
CA ARG A 321 3.92 12.49 8.31
C ARG A 321 2.84 13.50 7.91
N HIS A 322 1.94 13.07 7.04
CA HIS A 322 0.84 13.91 6.57
C HIS A 322 -0.15 14.24 7.68
N MET A 323 -0.48 13.28 8.55
CA MET A 323 -1.28 13.53 9.76
C MET A 323 -0.62 14.58 10.66
N GLY A 324 0.69 14.52 10.86
CA GLY A 324 1.43 15.55 11.61
C GLY A 324 1.27 16.95 11.02
N MET A 325 1.36 17.10 9.69
CA MET A 325 1.15 18.38 9.00
C MET A 325 -0.30 18.87 9.17
N ARG A 326 -1.26 17.95 9.07
CA ARG A 326 -2.68 18.30 9.24
C ARG A 326 -2.99 18.79 10.65
N LEU A 327 -2.40 18.18 11.67
CA LEU A 327 -2.55 18.62 13.07
C LEU A 327 -1.87 19.96 13.38
N MET A 328 -0.89 20.39 12.58
CA MET A 328 -0.25 21.70 12.70
C MET A 328 -1.07 22.84 12.10
N SER A 329 -1.93 22.53 11.14
CA SER A 329 -2.77 23.54 10.48
C SER A 329 -3.76 24.13 11.48
N SER A 330 -3.50 25.35 11.94
CA SER A 330 -4.17 26.04 13.04
C SER A 330 -5.67 26.30 12.84
N SER A 331 -6.22 26.00 11.68
CA SER A 331 -7.64 26.15 11.37
C SER A 331 -8.47 24.87 11.46
N GLY A 332 -7.85 23.68 11.64
CA GLY A 332 -8.56 22.40 11.74
C GLY A 332 -9.45 22.04 10.53
N LYS A 333 -9.65 22.98 9.61
CA LYS A 333 -10.47 22.86 8.41
C LYS A 333 -9.61 23.17 7.20
N SER A 334 -8.93 22.13 6.65
CA SER A 334 -8.48 22.23 5.27
C SER A 334 -9.72 22.42 4.39
N THR A 335 -9.65 23.36 3.47
CA THR A 335 -10.73 23.65 2.51
C THR A 335 -10.80 22.61 1.39
N SER A 336 -9.78 21.75 1.29
CA SER A 336 -9.68 20.67 0.28
C SER A 336 -9.03 19.44 0.86
N ASP A 337 -9.47 18.29 0.42
CA ASP A 337 -8.80 17.01 0.68
C ASP A 337 -7.62 16.82 -0.26
N VAL A 338 -6.54 16.21 0.22
CA VAL A 338 -5.29 15.99 -0.52
C VAL A 338 -5.07 14.48 -0.71
N GLU A 339 -4.63 14.08 -1.90
CA GLU A 339 -4.16 12.73 -2.16
C GLU A 339 -2.65 12.76 -2.47
N LEU A 340 -1.85 12.06 -1.65
CA LEU A 340 -0.41 11.88 -1.85
C LEU A 340 -0.15 10.53 -2.48
N MET A 341 0.59 10.51 -3.58
CA MET A 341 0.91 9.29 -4.30
C MET A 341 2.33 8.83 -4.00
N VAL A 342 2.51 7.51 -3.77
CA VAL A 342 3.80 6.83 -3.66
C VAL A 342 4.07 6.11 -4.98
N GLU A 343 5.19 6.40 -5.61
CA GLU A 343 5.54 5.80 -6.90
C GLU A 343 5.95 4.32 -6.72
N PRO A 344 5.49 3.42 -7.61
CA PRO A 344 5.86 2.02 -7.57
C PRO A 344 7.26 1.78 -8.14
N THR A 345 7.85 0.64 -7.81
CA THR A 345 9.09 0.15 -8.42
C THR A 345 8.93 -1.27 -8.94
N LEU A 346 9.58 -1.57 -10.06
CA LEU A 346 9.59 -2.91 -10.63
C LEU A 346 10.55 -3.82 -9.87
N VAL A 347 10.08 -5.01 -9.51
CA VAL A 347 10.86 -6.11 -8.95
C VAL A 347 10.84 -7.25 -9.98
N GLU A 348 11.94 -7.42 -10.70
CA GLU A 348 12.03 -8.46 -11.73
C GLU A 348 12.16 -9.84 -11.09
N GLY A 349 11.40 -10.81 -11.64
CA GLY A 349 11.50 -12.23 -11.38
C GLY A 349 11.71 -12.99 -12.69
N GLU A 350 11.30 -14.24 -12.72
CA GLU A 350 11.48 -15.16 -13.85
C GLU A 350 10.18 -15.45 -14.58
N SER A 351 9.07 -14.86 -14.15
CA SER A 351 7.72 -15.17 -14.64
C SER A 351 7.36 -14.51 -15.97
N VAL A 352 8.26 -13.71 -16.54
CA VAL A 352 8.05 -13.03 -17.84
C VAL A 352 9.15 -13.42 -18.81
N GLU A 353 8.75 -14.08 -19.91
CA GLU A 353 9.64 -14.48 -21.01
C GLU A 353 10.04 -13.27 -21.88
N ASP A 354 11.30 -13.25 -22.35
CA ASP A 354 11.76 -12.29 -23.33
C ASP A 354 11.62 -12.83 -24.77
N LEU A 355 10.52 -12.47 -25.43
CA LEU A 355 10.19 -12.99 -26.77
C LEU A 355 11.11 -12.43 -27.88
N ARG A 356 11.94 -11.40 -27.59
CA ARG A 356 12.88 -10.84 -28.57
C ARG A 356 14.08 -11.75 -28.77
N THR A 357 14.51 -12.42 -27.72
CA THR A 357 15.66 -13.37 -27.78
C THR A 357 15.31 -14.62 -28.60
N ASN A 358 14.04 -15.05 -28.56
CA ASN A 358 13.58 -16.23 -29.29
C ASN A 358 13.33 -15.97 -30.79
N ALA A 359 13.13 -14.72 -31.20
CA ALA A 359 12.97 -14.33 -32.59
C ALA A 359 14.31 -14.34 -33.38
N SER A 360 15.44 -14.21 -32.68
CA SER A 360 16.79 -14.22 -33.27
C SER A 360 17.40 -15.62 -33.41
N ALA A 361 16.72 -16.66 -32.88
CA ALA A 361 17.19 -18.05 -32.88
C ALA A 361 16.45 -18.96 -33.90
N LYS A 362 15.52 -18.39 -34.68
CA LYS A 362 14.85 -19.04 -35.80
C LYS A 362 15.23 -18.35 -37.11
#